data_84149f816eb5f813195f4518c369df26
#
_entry.id   84149f816eb5f813195f4518c369df26
#
_cell.length_a   1.000
_cell.length_b   1.000
_cell.length_c   1.000
_cell.angle_alpha   90.00
_cell.angle_beta   90.00
_cell.angle_gamma   90.00
#
_symmetry.space_group_name_H-M   'P 1'
#
loop_
_entity.id
_entity.type
_entity.pdbx_description
1 polymer ?
#
loop_
_entity_poly.entity_id
_entity_poly.type
_entity_poly.pdbx_seq_one_letter_code
_entity_poly.pdbx_strand_id
1 'polypeptide(L)'
;MAKNIAASRQKKPGGLSDKVSDIVLVVICAAVMLIVAYPLYYVLVASFSDPYDVYAGKTFLLPSQFTLKGYQAVFADSALFSGFMNSIKYTVIGTIYSVVMIYLVAYPLSVKDLPGRKYISLFFVITMYFGGGLVPTYLIVKETGLLGSMWALFLPGVVAVGNVIIVRNFFENNIPRELLEAAEIDGASKWTVFVKMVIPLSRSIMAVMVVYSMVAYWNDWFTALIYLRAVQAPLPLVLRNILIKSSTSASQSSMV
;
A
#
# COMPACT_ATOMS: atom_id res chain seq x y z
N MET A 1 12.05 0.51 48.33
CA MET A 1 11.41 -0.83 48.30
C MET A 1 10.65 -0.98 47.00
N ALA A 2 11.36 -1.28 45.88
CA ALA A 2 10.77 -1.59 44.59
C ALA A 2 11.77 -2.47 43.81
N LYS A 3 11.93 -3.70 44.32
CA LYS A 3 12.71 -4.77 43.67
C LYS A 3 11.76 -5.96 43.51
N ASN A 4 11.76 -6.58 42.33
CA ASN A 4 11.08 -7.83 41.98
C ASN A 4 9.70 -7.70 41.28
N ILE A 5 9.68 -7.26 40.04
CA ILE A 5 8.74 -7.79 39.03
C ILE A 5 9.52 -7.99 37.72
N ALA A 6 10.58 -8.76 37.76
CA ALA A 6 11.12 -9.46 36.63
C ALA A 6 10.81 -10.94 36.84
N ALA A 7 9.52 -11.30 36.82
CA ALA A 7 9.11 -12.68 36.77
C ALA A 7 9.57 -13.25 35.42
N SER A 8 10.74 -13.88 35.45
CA SER A 8 11.20 -14.78 34.41
C SER A 8 10.05 -15.71 34.05
N ARG A 9 9.49 -15.59 32.87
CA ARG A 9 8.69 -16.64 32.27
C ARG A 9 9.59 -17.87 32.11
N GLN A 10 9.74 -18.64 33.20
CA GLN A 10 10.29 -19.98 33.11
C GLN A 10 9.43 -20.75 32.13
N LYS A 11 10.00 -21.01 30.96
CA LYS A 11 9.48 -21.96 29.99
C LYS A 11 9.39 -23.30 30.72
N LYS A 12 8.20 -23.70 31.18
CA LYS A 12 7.95 -25.05 31.66
C LYS A 12 8.49 -26.00 30.59
N PRO A 13 9.27 -27.03 30.93
CA PRO A 13 9.68 -28.02 29.94
C PRO A 13 8.40 -28.63 29.36
N GLY A 14 8.14 -28.35 28.07
CA GLY A 14 6.95 -28.79 27.40
C GLY A 14 6.84 -30.31 27.46
N GLY A 15 5.69 -30.81 27.87
CA GLY A 15 5.38 -32.24 27.83
C GLY A 15 5.47 -32.77 26.41
N LEU A 16 5.46 -34.09 26.21
CA LEU A 16 5.42 -34.73 24.88
C LEU A 16 4.31 -34.16 24.01
N SER A 17 3.18 -33.79 24.60
CA SER A 17 2.04 -33.11 23.93
C SER A 17 2.42 -31.76 23.33
N ASP A 18 3.22 -30.92 24.04
CA ASP A 18 3.63 -29.61 23.56
C ASP A 18 4.59 -29.73 22.39
N LYS A 19 5.52 -30.71 22.44
CA LYS A 19 6.43 -30.98 21.31
C LYS A 19 5.70 -31.48 20.06
N VAL A 20 4.69 -32.33 20.23
CA VAL A 20 3.85 -32.80 19.11
C VAL A 20 3.07 -31.63 18.53
N SER A 21 2.48 -30.78 19.35
CA SER A 21 1.77 -29.57 18.89
C SER A 21 2.70 -28.62 18.13
N ASP A 22 3.91 -28.39 18.63
CA ASP A 22 4.92 -27.55 17.95
C ASP A 22 5.31 -28.14 16.58
N ILE A 23 5.53 -29.46 16.51
CA ILE A 23 5.86 -30.14 15.23
C ILE A 23 4.70 -30.01 14.24
N VAL A 24 3.46 -30.25 14.70
CA VAL A 24 2.27 -30.12 13.83
C VAL A 24 2.13 -28.69 13.33
N LEU A 25 2.30 -27.68 14.17
CA LEU A 25 2.27 -26.28 13.78
C LEU A 25 3.36 -25.95 12.74
N VAL A 26 4.59 -26.41 12.97
CA VAL A 26 5.70 -26.19 12.02
C VAL A 26 5.41 -26.86 10.67
N VAL A 27 4.87 -28.10 10.67
CA VAL A 27 4.52 -28.80 9.42
C VAL A 27 3.40 -28.06 8.68
N ILE A 28 2.36 -27.61 9.38
CA ILE A 28 1.28 -26.82 8.77
C ILE A 28 1.82 -25.52 8.20
N CYS A 29 2.62 -24.77 8.96
CA CYS A 29 3.22 -23.53 8.50
C CYS A 29 4.13 -23.75 7.28
N ALA A 30 4.95 -24.81 7.29
CA ALA A 30 5.81 -25.16 6.16
C ALA A 30 4.98 -25.54 4.92
N ALA A 31 3.92 -26.31 5.07
CA ALA A 31 3.01 -26.67 3.98
C ALA A 31 2.35 -25.41 3.37
N VAL A 32 1.81 -24.52 4.22
CA VAL A 32 1.24 -23.25 3.76
C VAL A 32 2.29 -22.40 3.05
N MET A 33 3.49 -22.30 3.61
CA MET A 33 4.59 -21.56 2.99
C MET A 33 4.93 -22.11 1.59
N LEU A 34 5.03 -23.42 1.42
CA LEU A 34 5.31 -24.05 0.13
C LEU A 34 4.19 -23.80 -0.88
N ILE A 35 2.93 -23.91 -0.47
CA ILE A 35 1.76 -23.64 -1.33
C ILE A 35 1.76 -22.18 -1.80
N VAL A 36 2.06 -21.24 -0.91
CA VAL A 36 2.10 -19.82 -1.26
C VAL A 36 3.36 -19.45 -2.06
N ALA A 37 4.49 -20.09 -1.79
CA ALA A 37 5.74 -19.84 -2.49
C ALA A 37 5.74 -20.42 -3.92
N TYR A 38 4.99 -21.51 -4.18
CA TYR A 38 4.98 -22.16 -5.48
C TYR A 38 4.57 -21.27 -6.65
N PRO A 39 3.48 -20.48 -6.60
CA PRO A 39 3.14 -19.56 -7.68
C PRO A 39 4.23 -18.52 -7.98
N LEU A 40 4.89 -18.00 -6.95
CA LEU A 40 6.00 -17.06 -7.11
C LEU A 40 7.21 -17.72 -7.77
N TYR A 41 7.55 -18.94 -7.33
CA TYR A 41 8.59 -19.76 -7.94
C TYR A 41 8.28 -20.07 -9.40
N TYR A 42 7.02 -20.46 -9.70
CA TYR A 42 6.57 -20.74 -11.06
C TYR A 42 6.74 -19.52 -11.99
N VAL A 43 6.39 -18.32 -11.53
CA VAL A 43 6.59 -17.08 -12.31
C VAL A 43 8.08 -16.87 -12.63
N LEU A 44 8.97 -17.10 -11.66
CA LEU A 44 10.42 -17.02 -11.89
C LEU A 44 10.88 -18.04 -12.94
N VAL A 45 10.46 -19.30 -12.83
CA VAL A 45 10.81 -20.34 -13.80
C VAL A 45 10.25 -20.02 -15.19
N ALA A 46 8.99 -19.61 -15.27
CA ALA A 46 8.33 -19.21 -16.52
C ALA A 46 9.02 -18.01 -17.18
N SER A 47 9.55 -17.05 -16.42
CA SER A 47 10.25 -15.89 -16.97
C SER A 47 11.54 -16.23 -17.73
N PHE A 48 12.15 -17.37 -17.42
CA PHE A 48 13.34 -17.90 -18.10
C PHE A 48 13.04 -19.03 -19.10
N SER A 49 11.76 -19.35 -19.33
CA SER A 49 11.32 -20.41 -20.22
C SER A 49 10.87 -19.86 -21.57
N ASP A 50 10.88 -20.72 -22.61
CA ASP A 50 10.29 -20.32 -23.89
C ASP A 50 8.77 -20.10 -23.74
N PRO A 51 8.23 -18.98 -24.23
CA PRO A 51 6.80 -18.66 -24.10
C PRO A 51 5.87 -19.77 -24.62
N TYR A 52 6.25 -20.43 -25.70
CA TYR A 52 5.45 -21.52 -26.26
C TYR A 52 5.34 -22.73 -25.30
N ASP A 53 6.44 -23.10 -24.64
CA ASP A 53 6.45 -24.21 -23.69
C ASP A 53 5.69 -23.87 -22.39
N VAL A 54 5.70 -22.58 -21.98
CA VAL A 54 4.88 -22.10 -20.86
C VAL A 54 3.39 -22.24 -21.22
N TYR A 55 2.97 -21.79 -22.41
CA TYR A 55 1.59 -21.95 -22.89
C TYR A 55 1.18 -23.41 -23.04
N ALA A 56 2.10 -24.28 -23.50
CA ALA A 56 1.86 -25.71 -23.64
C ALA A 56 1.84 -26.48 -22.31
N GLY A 57 2.06 -25.80 -21.17
CA GLY A 57 2.08 -26.41 -19.83
C GLY A 57 3.27 -27.35 -19.59
N LYS A 58 4.34 -27.27 -20.40
CA LYS A 58 5.53 -28.10 -20.27
C LYS A 58 6.51 -27.62 -19.20
N THR A 59 6.35 -26.40 -18.72
CA THR A 59 7.18 -25.79 -17.69
C THR A 59 6.54 -26.03 -16.32
N PHE A 60 7.24 -26.68 -15.40
CA PHE A 60 6.72 -27.01 -14.07
C PHE A 60 7.66 -26.55 -12.95
N LEU A 61 8.76 -27.26 -12.73
CA LEU A 61 9.75 -26.99 -11.69
C LEU A 61 11.05 -26.39 -12.25
N LEU A 62 11.34 -26.62 -13.51
CA LEU A 62 12.56 -26.12 -14.17
C LEU A 62 12.17 -25.54 -15.53
N PRO A 63 12.95 -24.58 -16.06
CA PRO A 63 12.75 -24.07 -17.41
C PRO A 63 12.88 -25.22 -18.42
N SER A 64 11.93 -25.34 -19.35
CA SER A 64 12.00 -26.34 -20.43
C SER A 64 13.17 -26.07 -21.37
N GLN A 65 13.34 -24.82 -21.73
CA GLN A 65 14.50 -24.27 -22.44
C GLN A 65 14.83 -22.91 -21.84
N PHE A 66 16.08 -22.70 -21.42
CA PHE A 66 16.50 -21.41 -20.88
C PHE A 66 16.56 -20.37 -22.01
N THR A 67 15.75 -19.32 -21.87
CA THR A 67 15.72 -18.22 -22.84
C THR A 67 15.43 -16.88 -22.16
N LEU A 68 15.99 -15.81 -22.72
CA LEU A 68 15.73 -14.44 -22.30
C LEU A 68 14.79 -13.69 -23.26
N LYS A 69 14.14 -14.41 -24.20
CA LYS A 69 13.23 -13.79 -25.19
C LYS A 69 12.12 -12.96 -24.52
N GLY A 70 11.56 -13.45 -23.40
CA GLY A 70 10.55 -12.72 -22.64
C GLY A 70 11.06 -11.36 -22.13
N TYR A 71 12.27 -11.35 -21.58
CA TYR A 71 12.90 -10.11 -21.13
C TYR A 71 13.22 -9.15 -22.29
N GLN A 72 13.73 -9.68 -23.41
CA GLN A 72 13.99 -8.87 -24.61
C GLN A 72 12.70 -8.22 -25.13
N ALA A 73 11.58 -8.95 -25.16
CA ALA A 73 10.29 -8.41 -25.55
C ALA A 73 9.80 -7.31 -24.60
N VAL A 74 9.94 -7.51 -23.28
CA VAL A 74 9.59 -6.51 -22.26
C VAL A 74 10.41 -5.23 -22.41
N PHE A 75 11.72 -5.34 -22.59
CA PHE A 75 12.59 -4.16 -22.75
C PHE A 75 12.45 -3.47 -24.11
N ALA A 76 11.96 -4.18 -25.13
CA ALA A 76 11.66 -3.60 -26.43
C ALA A 76 10.31 -2.86 -26.47
N ASP A 77 9.40 -3.15 -25.52
CA ASP A 77 8.09 -2.52 -25.44
C ASP A 77 8.16 -1.16 -24.73
N SER A 78 8.07 -0.09 -25.50
CA SER A 78 8.09 1.27 -24.98
C SER A 78 6.92 1.57 -24.03
N ALA A 79 5.77 0.90 -24.17
CA ALA A 79 4.62 1.08 -23.30
C ALA A 79 4.86 0.51 -21.90
N LEU A 80 5.56 -0.63 -21.80
CA LEU A 80 5.95 -1.22 -20.52
C LEU A 80 6.96 -0.33 -19.79
N PHE A 81 7.97 0.18 -20.49
CA PHE A 81 8.96 1.07 -19.89
C PHE A 81 8.33 2.39 -19.42
N SER A 82 7.52 3.04 -20.24
CA SER A 82 6.82 4.27 -19.86
C SER A 82 5.82 4.02 -18.72
N GLY A 83 5.12 2.90 -18.73
CA GLY A 83 4.23 2.49 -17.65
C GLY A 83 4.96 2.29 -16.33
N PHE A 84 6.16 1.70 -16.35
CA PHE A 84 7.00 1.55 -15.18
C PHE A 84 7.45 2.90 -14.60
N MET A 85 7.91 3.81 -15.45
CA MET A 85 8.30 5.16 -15.03
C MET A 85 7.10 5.95 -14.47
N ASN A 86 5.94 5.82 -15.09
CA ASN A 86 4.70 6.42 -14.57
C ASN A 86 4.33 5.84 -13.20
N SER A 87 4.44 4.52 -13.00
CA SER A 87 4.18 3.90 -11.69
C SER A 87 5.11 4.43 -10.61
N ILE A 88 6.41 4.52 -10.87
CA ILE A 88 7.36 5.11 -9.91
C ILE A 88 6.96 6.54 -9.58
N LYS A 89 6.72 7.36 -10.61
CA LYS A 89 6.33 8.77 -10.46
C LYS A 89 5.08 8.92 -9.60
N TYR A 90 4.01 8.17 -9.90
CA TYR A 90 2.74 8.28 -9.18
C TYR A 90 2.86 7.74 -7.75
N THR A 91 3.59 6.64 -7.57
CA THR A 91 3.83 6.08 -6.24
C THR A 91 4.61 7.04 -5.34
N VAL A 92 5.70 7.62 -5.84
CA VAL A 92 6.53 8.54 -5.03
C VAL A 92 5.75 9.81 -4.71
N ILE A 93 5.17 10.48 -5.71
CA ILE A 93 4.45 11.73 -5.51
C ILE A 93 3.20 11.51 -4.65
N GLY A 94 2.41 10.47 -4.96
CA GLY A 94 1.20 10.14 -4.22
C GLY A 94 1.49 9.79 -2.76
N THR A 95 2.55 9.02 -2.51
CA THR A 95 2.96 8.66 -1.15
C THR A 95 3.34 9.89 -0.33
N ILE A 96 4.21 10.75 -0.87
CA ILE A 96 4.63 11.98 -0.17
C ILE A 96 3.41 12.85 0.13
N TYR A 97 2.57 13.07 -0.89
CA TYR A 97 1.37 13.89 -0.75
C TYR A 97 0.40 13.32 0.28
N SER A 98 0.10 12.01 0.21
CA SER A 98 -0.81 11.34 1.15
C SER A 98 -0.30 11.39 2.59
N VAL A 99 0.98 11.06 2.83
CA VAL A 99 1.57 11.07 4.18
C VAL A 99 1.55 12.48 4.77
N VAL A 100 1.92 13.50 3.99
CA VAL A 100 1.86 14.90 4.43
C VAL A 100 0.44 15.28 4.82
N MET A 101 -0.56 14.96 3.98
CA MET A 101 -1.96 15.31 4.26
C MET A 101 -2.52 14.55 5.46
N ILE A 102 -2.20 13.26 5.61
CA ILE A 102 -2.57 12.46 6.79
C ILE A 102 -2.03 13.11 8.07
N TYR A 103 -0.76 13.51 8.08
CA TYR A 103 -0.13 14.13 9.23
C TYR A 103 -0.72 15.51 9.56
N LEU A 104 -0.96 16.34 8.54
CA LEU A 104 -1.58 17.66 8.69
C LEU A 104 -3.00 17.59 9.27
N VAL A 105 -3.75 16.51 8.95
CA VAL A 105 -5.09 16.31 9.50
C VAL A 105 -5.05 15.62 10.86
N ALA A 106 -4.18 14.61 11.04
CA ALA A 106 -4.11 13.82 12.26
C ALA A 106 -3.60 14.64 13.47
N TYR A 107 -2.62 15.53 13.26
CA TYR A 107 -2.03 16.29 14.35
C TYR A 107 -3.04 17.24 15.04
N PRO A 108 -3.75 18.13 14.37
CA PRO A 108 -4.78 18.94 15.01
C PRO A 108 -5.84 18.10 15.72
N LEU A 109 -6.26 16.99 15.09
CA LEU A 109 -7.26 16.09 15.68
C LEU A 109 -6.74 15.30 16.89
N SER A 110 -5.44 15.22 17.13
CA SER A 110 -4.85 14.63 18.33
C SER A 110 -4.88 15.58 19.53
N VAL A 111 -4.92 16.90 19.28
CA VAL A 111 -4.95 17.91 20.33
C VAL A 111 -6.34 17.91 20.98
N LYS A 112 -6.42 17.60 22.30
CA LYS A 112 -7.72 17.46 23.01
C LYS A 112 -8.49 18.79 23.10
N ASP A 113 -7.78 19.89 23.20
CA ASP A 113 -8.35 21.22 23.40
C ASP A 113 -8.73 21.93 22.08
N LEU A 114 -8.67 21.22 20.95
CA LEU A 114 -9.11 21.77 19.66
C LEU A 114 -10.62 22.03 19.67
N PRO A 115 -11.07 23.27 19.51
CA PRO A 115 -12.49 23.59 19.45
C PRO A 115 -13.15 22.89 18.25
N GLY A 116 -14.31 22.28 18.49
CA GLY A 116 -15.02 21.55 17.44
C GLY A 116 -14.44 20.17 17.06
N ARG A 117 -13.38 19.69 17.72
CA ARG A 117 -12.73 18.41 17.45
C ARG A 117 -13.71 17.24 17.26
N LYS A 118 -14.73 17.15 18.13
CA LYS A 118 -15.74 16.09 18.06
C LYS A 118 -16.52 16.12 16.74
N TYR A 119 -16.93 17.30 16.31
CA TYR A 119 -17.70 17.46 15.07
C TYR A 119 -16.84 17.21 13.83
N ILE A 120 -15.60 17.73 13.83
CA ILE A 120 -14.65 17.47 12.73
C ILE A 120 -14.34 15.98 12.63
N SER A 121 -14.06 15.31 13.75
CA SER A 121 -13.81 13.86 13.78
C SER A 121 -15.03 13.08 13.30
N LEU A 122 -16.24 13.47 13.71
CA LEU A 122 -17.47 12.83 13.26
C LEU A 122 -17.68 13.01 11.76
N PHE A 123 -17.42 14.20 11.22
CA PHE A 123 -17.48 14.47 9.78
C PHE A 123 -16.55 13.53 9.01
N PHE A 124 -15.30 13.38 9.42
CA PHE A 124 -14.37 12.43 8.80
C PHE A 124 -14.86 10.98 8.88
N VAL A 125 -15.38 10.57 10.03
CA VAL A 125 -15.94 9.21 10.20
C VAL A 125 -17.15 8.99 9.29
N ILE A 126 -18.05 9.96 9.17
CA ILE A 126 -19.19 9.89 8.25
C ILE A 126 -18.71 9.72 6.81
N THR A 127 -17.73 10.50 6.36
CA THR A 127 -17.20 10.39 4.99
C THR A 127 -16.49 9.05 4.73
N MET A 128 -16.02 8.36 5.75
CA MET A 128 -15.43 7.03 5.62
C MET A 128 -16.49 5.96 5.28
N TYR A 129 -17.69 6.07 5.84
CA TYR A 129 -18.76 5.10 5.64
C TYR A 129 -19.74 5.49 4.52
N PHE A 130 -19.90 6.79 4.26
CA PHE A 130 -20.82 7.32 3.25
C PHE A 130 -20.03 7.95 2.11
N GLY A 131 -19.62 7.14 1.14
CA GLY A 131 -19.00 7.61 -0.09
C GLY A 131 -20.05 7.97 -1.14
N GLY A 132 -19.78 8.99 -1.95
CA GLY A 132 -20.66 9.38 -3.07
C GLY A 132 -20.72 8.33 -4.21
N GLY A 133 -19.81 7.38 -4.21
CA GLY A 133 -19.68 6.37 -5.26
C GLY A 133 -18.85 6.84 -6.46
N LEU A 134 -18.69 5.94 -7.43
CA LEU A 134 -17.81 6.16 -8.57
C LEU A 134 -18.28 7.29 -9.48
N VAL A 135 -19.58 7.28 -9.85
CA VAL A 135 -20.12 8.23 -10.84
C VAL A 135 -20.10 9.67 -10.32
N PRO A 136 -20.59 9.99 -9.12
CA PRO A 136 -20.44 11.35 -8.57
C PRO A 136 -19.01 11.82 -8.45
N THR A 137 -18.09 10.96 -8.02
CA THR A 137 -16.66 11.31 -7.93
C THR A 137 -16.07 11.61 -9.32
N TYR A 138 -16.42 10.81 -10.32
CA TYR A 138 -15.99 11.05 -11.70
C TYR A 138 -16.50 12.39 -12.23
N LEU A 139 -17.76 12.74 -11.97
CA LEU A 139 -18.33 14.02 -12.42
C LEU A 139 -17.60 15.20 -11.78
N ILE A 140 -17.29 15.14 -10.48
CA ILE A 140 -16.53 16.20 -9.80
C ILE A 140 -15.13 16.32 -10.41
N VAL A 141 -14.42 15.22 -10.63
CA VAL A 141 -13.09 15.22 -11.26
C VAL A 141 -13.14 15.80 -12.66
N LYS A 142 -14.20 15.51 -13.41
CA LYS A 142 -14.43 16.07 -14.76
C LYS A 142 -14.71 17.57 -14.70
N GLU A 143 -15.60 18.02 -13.85
CA GLU A 143 -15.98 19.43 -13.71
C GLU A 143 -14.84 20.30 -13.18
N THR A 144 -13.98 19.74 -12.34
CA THR A 144 -12.77 20.43 -11.86
C THR A 144 -11.63 20.48 -12.90
N GLY A 145 -11.82 19.86 -14.08
CA GLY A 145 -10.82 19.86 -15.15
C GLY A 145 -9.60 18.97 -14.87
N LEU A 146 -9.69 18.07 -13.92
CA LEU A 146 -8.57 17.20 -13.51
C LEU A 146 -8.41 15.95 -14.41
N LEU A 147 -9.36 15.65 -15.28
CA LEU A 147 -9.26 14.50 -16.19
C LEU A 147 -8.01 14.59 -17.07
N GLY A 148 -7.27 13.48 -17.16
CA GLY A 148 -6.01 13.39 -17.88
C GLY A 148 -4.83 14.01 -17.15
N SER A 149 -5.00 14.43 -15.89
CA SER A 149 -3.94 14.89 -15.02
C SER A 149 -3.62 13.86 -13.93
N MET A 150 -2.35 13.75 -13.53
CA MET A 150 -1.96 12.89 -12.40
C MET A 150 -2.63 13.31 -11.07
N TRP A 151 -3.03 14.56 -10.93
CA TRP A 151 -3.73 15.06 -9.74
C TRP A 151 -5.09 14.41 -9.53
N ALA A 152 -5.72 13.88 -10.60
CA ALA A 152 -6.93 13.09 -10.49
C ALA A 152 -6.74 11.77 -9.71
N LEU A 153 -5.52 11.25 -9.65
CA LEU A 153 -5.19 10.06 -8.84
C LEU A 153 -5.05 10.40 -7.34
N PHE A 154 -4.66 11.63 -7.01
CA PHE A 154 -4.28 11.97 -5.65
C PHE A 154 -5.37 12.72 -4.90
N LEU A 155 -6.02 13.71 -5.53
CA LEU A 155 -6.94 14.61 -4.85
C LEU A 155 -8.23 13.94 -4.33
N PRO A 156 -8.91 13.06 -5.07
CA PRO A 156 -10.20 12.51 -4.62
C PRO A 156 -10.11 11.62 -3.38
N GLY A 157 -8.97 11.04 -3.08
CA GLY A 157 -8.78 10.11 -1.96
C GLY A 157 -7.59 10.42 -1.07
N VAL A 158 -7.08 11.66 -1.11
CA VAL A 158 -5.82 12.04 -0.45
C VAL A 158 -5.83 11.79 1.06
N VAL A 159 -6.96 11.99 1.70
CA VAL A 159 -7.13 11.78 3.14
C VAL A 159 -7.84 10.46 3.36
N ALA A 160 -7.07 9.37 3.44
CA ALA A 160 -7.58 8.08 3.88
C ALA A 160 -7.93 8.18 5.38
N VAL A 161 -9.22 8.36 5.70
CA VAL A 161 -9.70 8.63 7.08
C VAL A 161 -9.24 7.56 8.06
N GLY A 162 -9.24 6.28 7.66
CA GLY A 162 -8.72 5.18 8.49
C GLY A 162 -7.26 5.41 8.90
N ASN A 163 -6.41 5.85 7.97
CA ASN A 163 -5.01 6.16 8.24
C ASN A 163 -4.86 7.38 9.16
N VAL A 164 -5.70 8.40 8.99
CA VAL A 164 -5.74 9.56 9.90
C VAL A 164 -6.06 9.13 11.34
N ILE A 165 -7.04 8.24 11.53
CA ILE A 165 -7.41 7.73 12.85
C ILE A 165 -6.24 6.95 13.48
N ILE A 166 -5.54 6.11 12.70
CA ILE A 166 -4.38 5.36 13.19
C ILE A 166 -3.26 6.31 13.64
N VAL A 167 -2.91 7.30 12.81
CA VAL A 167 -1.85 8.26 13.11
C VAL A 167 -2.24 9.16 14.30
N ARG A 168 -3.48 9.63 14.34
CA ARG A 168 -4.01 10.38 15.47
C ARG A 168 -3.91 9.59 16.78
N ASN A 169 -4.36 8.34 16.80
CA ASN A 169 -4.28 7.48 17.97
C ASN A 169 -2.82 7.24 18.41
N PHE A 170 -1.91 7.12 17.44
CA PHE A 170 -0.49 7.05 17.74
C PHE A 170 0.00 8.30 18.45
N PHE A 171 -0.34 9.49 17.97
CA PHE A 171 0.05 10.74 18.61
C PHE A 171 -0.51 10.86 20.03
N GLU A 172 -1.78 10.49 20.25
CA GLU A 172 -2.43 10.55 21.56
C GLU A 172 -1.82 9.60 22.59
N ASN A 173 -1.32 8.44 22.18
CA ASN A 173 -0.84 7.39 23.07
C ASN A 173 0.68 7.34 23.23
N ASN A 174 1.45 7.84 22.25
CA ASN A 174 2.91 7.67 22.23
C ASN A 174 3.69 8.97 22.37
N ILE A 175 3.04 10.12 22.26
CA ILE A 175 3.70 11.42 22.46
C ILE A 175 3.26 11.97 23.83
N PRO A 176 4.18 12.10 24.81
CA PRO A 176 3.85 12.64 26.13
C PRO A 176 3.31 14.08 26.03
N ARG A 177 2.21 14.34 26.69
CA ARG A 177 1.57 15.68 26.69
C ARG A 177 2.45 16.71 27.39
N GLU A 178 3.10 16.28 28.45
CA GLU A 178 4.00 17.11 29.24
C GLU A 178 5.11 17.71 28.37
N LEU A 179 5.57 16.96 27.36
CA LEU A 179 6.57 17.44 26.42
C LEU A 179 6.02 18.56 25.53
N LEU A 180 4.77 18.43 25.07
CA LEU A 180 4.11 19.44 24.23
C LEU A 180 3.78 20.69 25.02
N GLU A 181 3.31 20.54 26.26
CA GLU A 181 3.00 21.64 27.17
C GLU A 181 4.28 22.42 27.57
N ALA A 182 5.38 21.73 27.86
CA ALA A 182 6.66 22.38 28.13
C ALA A 182 7.14 23.23 26.95
N ALA A 183 7.03 22.72 25.73
CA ALA A 183 7.39 23.47 24.53
C ALA A 183 6.50 24.71 24.31
N GLU A 184 5.23 24.64 24.69
CA GLU A 184 4.31 25.79 24.62
C GLU A 184 4.66 26.85 25.67
N ILE A 185 5.08 26.45 26.88
CA ILE A 185 5.57 27.36 27.93
C ILE A 185 6.85 28.06 27.46
N ASP A 186 7.73 27.36 26.74
CA ASP A 186 8.94 27.91 26.12
C ASP A 186 8.65 28.81 24.90
N GLY A 187 7.36 29.07 24.59
CA GLY A 187 6.94 29.96 23.51
C GLY A 187 7.01 29.32 22.11
N ALA A 188 7.15 28.00 21.97
CA ALA A 188 7.13 27.35 20.69
C ALA A 188 5.74 27.43 20.04
N SER A 189 5.68 27.83 18.77
CA SER A 189 4.42 27.80 18.01
C SER A 189 3.96 26.35 17.77
N LYS A 190 2.65 26.16 17.62
CA LYS A 190 2.06 24.83 17.28
C LYS A 190 2.70 24.19 16.05
N TRP A 191 3.08 25.01 15.06
CA TRP A 191 3.79 24.54 13.87
C TRP A 191 5.22 24.09 14.19
N THR A 192 5.92 24.82 15.04
CA THR A 192 7.26 24.44 15.51
C THR A 192 7.23 23.11 16.26
N VAL A 193 6.27 22.95 17.17
CA VAL A 193 6.04 21.70 17.90
C VAL A 193 5.77 20.56 16.92
N PHE A 194 4.88 20.76 15.95
CA PHE A 194 4.56 19.75 14.94
C PHE A 194 5.80 19.29 14.18
N VAL A 195 6.55 20.23 13.59
CA VAL A 195 7.68 19.89 12.70
C VAL A 195 8.88 19.37 13.47
N LYS A 196 9.23 20.01 14.62
CA LYS A 196 10.47 19.70 15.35
C LYS A 196 10.32 18.60 16.40
N MET A 197 9.09 18.29 16.84
CA MET A 197 8.86 17.31 17.89
C MET A 197 7.96 16.15 17.42
N VAL A 198 6.75 16.45 16.96
CA VAL A 198 5.77 15.40 16.61
C VAL A 198 6.26 14.54 15.44
N ILE A 199 6.73 15.14 14.35
CA ILE A 199 7.24 14.41 13.18
C ILE A 199 8.43 13.51 13.56
N PRO A 200 9.48 13.99 14.25
CA PRO A 200 10.59 13.11 14.62
C PRO A 200 10.23 11.99 15.60
N LEU A 201 9.34 12.27 16.57
CA LEU A 201 8.91 11.28 17.56
C LEU A 201 7.98 10.22 16.96
N SER A 202 7.38 10.49 15.82
CA SER A 202 6.43 9.59 15.15
C SER A 202 7.01 8.86 13.93
N ARG A 203 8.33 8.74 13.81
CA ARG A 203 8.99 8.10 12.67
C ARG A 203 8.53 6.66 12.42
N SER A 204 8.20 5.91 13.48
CA SER A 204 7.72 4.53 13.36
C SER A 204 6.38 4.45 12.63
N ILE A 205 5.40 5.27 13.03
CA ILE A 205 4.11 5.28 12.34
C ILE A 205 4.20 5.93 10.96
N MET A 206 5.12 6.89 10.76
CA MET A 206 5.39 7.46 9.44
C MET A 206 5.84 6.38 8.46
N ALA A 207 6.79 5.52 8.86
CA ALA A 207 7.25 4.41 8.02
C ALA A 207 6.09 3.49 7.62
N VAL A 208 5.18 3.18 8.55
CA VAL A 208 3.98 2.38 8.26
C VAL A 208 3.07 3.09 7.25
N MET A 209 2.82 4.40 7.40
CA MET A 209 1.99 5.16 6.46
C MET A 209 2.63 5.27 5.08
N VAL A 210 3.96 5.41 5.01
CA VAL A 210 4.71 5.39 3.75
C VAL A 210 4.50 4.06 3.03
N VAL A 211 4.67 2.93 3.72
CA VAL A 211 4.47 1.59 3.11
C VAL A 211 3.03 1.42 2.64
N TYR A 212 2.02 1.79 3.46
CA TYR A 212 0.61 1.67 3.08
C TYR A 212 0.29 2.50 1.83
N SER A 213 0.75 3.74 1.79
CA SER A 213 0.52 4.62 0.64
C SER A 213 1.28 4.15 -0.61
N MET A 214 2.53 3.69 -0.46
CA MET A 214 3.30 3.13 -1.57
C MET A 214 2.61 1.94 -2.21
N VAL A 215 2.15 0.99 -1.40
CA VAL A 215 1.45 -0.21 -1.90
C VAL A 215 0.13 0.17 -2.56
N ALA A 216 -0.61 1.12 -1.99
CA ALA A 216 -1.87 1.57 -2.57
C ALA A 216 -1.67 2.21 -3.96
N TYR A 217 -0.76 3.17 -4.09
CA TYR A 217 -0.50 3.85 -5.36
C TYR A 217 0.20 2.96 -6.39
N TRP A 218 1.09 2.07 -5.97
CA TRP A 218 1.74 1.13 -6.87
C TRP A 218 0.75 0.19 -7.55
N ASN A 219 -0.28 -0.26 -6.84
CA ASN A 219 -1.26 -1.21 -7.35
C ASN A 219 -2.50 -0.54 -7.97
N ASP A 220 -2.60 0.78 -7.98
CA ASP A 220 -3.79 1.50 -8.46
C ASP A 220 -3.86 1.55 -9.98
N TRP A 221 -4.46 0.53 -10.56
CA TRP A 221 -4.78 0.48 -11.99
C TRP A 221 -6.16 1.03 -12.31
N PHE A 222 -7.10 0.92 -11.36
CA PHE A 222 -8.51 1.23 -11.62
C PHE A 222 -8.77 2.73 -11.70
N THR A 223 -8.26 3.50 -10.75
CA THR A 223 -8.35 4.96 -10.76
C THR A 223 -7.64 5.53 -11.99
N ALA A 224 -6.47 4.95 -12.33
CA ALA A 224 -5.74 5.32 -13.53
C ALA A 224 -6.51 5.02 -14.82
N LEU A 225 -7.24 3.91 -14.89
CA LEU A 225 -8.09 3.55 -16.04
C LEU A 225 -9.19 4.59 -16.27
N ILE A 226 -9.77 5.12 -15.19
CA ILE A 226 -10.90 6.04 -15.27
C ILE A 226 -10.48 7.47 -15.58
N TYR A 227 -9.37 7.94 -15.00
CA TYR A 227 -9.00 9.35 -15.02
C TYR A 227 -7.85 9.70 -15.94
N LEU A 228 -6.97 8.74 -16.29
CA LEU A 228 -5.79 9.03 -17.10
C LEU A 228 -5.98 8.69 -18.57
N ARG A 229 -5.15 9.32 -19.40
CA ARG A 229 -5.04 8.97 -20.83
C ARG A 229 -4.14 7.74 -20.99
N ALA A 230 -4.31 6.99 -22.08
CA ALA A 230 -3.56 5.76 -22.35
C ALA A 230 -2.02 5.94 -22.26
N VAL A 231 -1.50 7.09 -22.73
CA VAL A 231 -0.05 7.40 -22.68
C VAL A 231 0.47 7.58 -21.24
N GLN A 232 -0.42 7.89 -20.30
CA GLN A 232 -0.10 8.12 -18.89
C GLN A 232 -0.34 6.88 -18.03
N ALA A 233 -0.68 5.73 -18.64
CA ALA A 233 -1.00 4.51 -17.91
C ALA A 233 0.17 4.06 -17.03
N PRO A 234 -0.07 3.71 -15.75
CA PRO A 234 0.91 3.05 -14.89
C PRO A 234 1.07 1.58 -15.29
N LEU A 235 2.17 0.97 -14.87
CA LEU A 235 2.51 -0.42 -15.20
C LEU A 235 1.37 -1.43 -14.93
N PRO A 236 0.68 -1.44 -13.79
CA PRO A 236 -0.42 -2.38 -13.55
C PRO A 236 -1.55 -2.27 -14.57
N LEU A 237 -1.85 -1.05 -15.05
CA LEU A 237 -2.85 -0.84 -16.09
C LEU A 237 -2.36 -1.34 -17.46
N VAL A 238 -1.10 -1.11 -17.80
CA VAL A 238 -0.48 -1.62 -19.04
C VAL A 238 -0.51 -3.15 -19.05
N LEU A 239 -0.07 -3.80 -17.96
CA LEU A 239 -0.08 -5.26 -17.81
C LEU A 239 -1.50 -5.83 -17.93
N ARG A 240 -2.48 -5.23 -17.26
CA ARG A 240 -3.89 -5.61 -17.38
C ARG A 240 -4.37 -5.56 -18.84
N ASN A 241 -4.03 -4.51 -19.57
CA ASN A 241 -4.44 -4.37 -20.97
C ASN A 241 -3.79 -5.44 -21.86
N ILE A 242 -2.53 -5.82 -21.61
CA ILE A 242 -1.85 -6.91 -22.30
C ILE A 242 -2.57 -8.25 -22.03
N LEU A 243 -2.90 -8.54 -20.77
CA LEU A 243 -3.60 -9.76 -20.40
C LEU A 243 -4.97 -9.87 -21.05
N ILE A 244 -5.74 -8.79 -21.11
CA ILE A 244 -7.05 -8.78 -21.76
C ILE A 244 -6.90 -9.03 -23.28
N LYS A 245 -5.94 -8.39 -23.93
CA LYS A 245 -5.70 -8.60 -25.37
C LYS A 245 -5.31 -10.04 -25.66
N SER A 246 -4.43 -10.63 -24.88
CA SER A 246 -4.00 -12.02 -25.06
C SER A 246 -5.15 -13.02 -24.85
N SER A 247 -6.00 -12.82 -23.87
CA SER A 247 -7.17 -13.67 -23.62
C SER A 247 -8.20 -13.59 -24.76
N THR A 248 -8.42 -12.39 -25.31
CA THR A 248 -9.34 -12.19 -26.43
C THR A 248 -8.82 -12.88 -27.71
N SER A 249 -7.52 -12.79 -27.98
CA SER A 249 -6.89 -13.46 -29.12
C SER A 249 -6.98 -14.99 -29.00
N ALA A 250 -6.77 -15.53 -27.82
CA ALA A 250 -6.89 -16.96 -27.55
C ALA A 250 -8.33 -17.46 -27.76
N SER A 251 -9.33 -16.69 -27.34
CA SER A 251 -10.75 -17.04 -27.52
C SER A 251 -11.16 -17.03 -29.01
N GLN A 252 -10.62 -16.11 -29.81
CA GLN A 252 -10.91 -16.05 -31.24
C GLN A 252 -10.27 -17.22 -32.00
N SER A 253 -9.06 -17.64 -31.62
CA SER A 253 -8.39 -18.79 -32.27
C SER A 253 -9.03 -20.14 -31.91
N SER A 254 -9.82 -20.24 -30.85
CA SER A 254 -10.55 -21.45 -30.48
C SER A 254 -11.94 -21.56 -31.12
N MET A 255 -12.43 -20.54 -31.82
CA MET A 255 -13.73 -20.52 -32.51
C MET A 255 -13.60 -20.74 -34.03
N VAL A 256 -12.39 -20.91 -34.55
CA VAL A 256 -12.06 -21.25 -35.93
C VAL A 256 -11.52 -22.68 -36.00
#